data_60e3ec397ebafa63bc7202870546a48d
#
_entry.id   60e3ec397ebafa63bc7202870546a48d
#
_cell.length_a   1.000
_cell.length_b   1.000
_cell.length_c   1.000
_cell.angle_alpha   90.00
_cell.angle_beta   90.00
_cell.angle_gamma   90.00
#
_symmetry.space_group_name_H-M   'P 1'
#
loop_
_entity.id
_entity.type
_entity.pdbx_description
1 polymer ?
#
loop_
_entity_poly.entity_id
_entity_poly.type
_entity_poly.pdbx_seq_one_letter_code
_entity_poly.pdbx_strand_id
1 'polypeptide(L)' 'MLISLDKNKWLYDWMQDQWKDEIHEILVPRGSEVPRPFALRAKLTVLLNSKGYKAKLTSKHDIIVSLKEEEFVFLKLKYF' A
#
# COMPACT_ATOMS: atom_id res chain seq x y z
N MET A 1 8.77 -12.86 -1.71
CA MET A 1 9.35 -12.04 -0.63
C MET A 1 8.26 -11.20 0.01
N LEU A 2 8.18 -11.22 1.33
CA LEU A 2 7.17 -10.46 2.09
C LEU A 2 7.77 -9.15 2.56
N ILE A 3 7.12 -8.04 2.21
CA ILE A 3 7.61 -6.69 2.49
C ILE A 3 6.60 -5.97 3.37
N SER A 4 7.08 -5.46 4.50
CA SER A 4 6.28 -4.64 5.41
C SER A 4 6.23 -3.19 4.92
N LEU A 5 5.04 -2.63 4.79
CA LEU A 5 4.86 -1.24 4.38
C LEU A 5 5.41 -0.27 5.43
N ASP A 6 5.21 -0.57 6.71
CA ASP A 6 5.70 0.28 7.81
C ASP A 6 7.23 0.36 7.87
N LYS A 7 7.90 -0.75 7.55
CA LYS A 7 9.36 -0.81 7.53
C LYS A 7 9.97 -0.30 6.24
N ASN A 8 9.18 -0.21 5.18
CA ASN A 8 9.63 0.19 3.84
C ASN A 8 8.72 1.28 3.30
N LYS A 9 8.81 2.47 3.86
CA LYS A 9 7.95 3.61 3.51
C LYS A 9 8.05 4.01 2.04
N TRP A 10 9.18 3.72 1.38
CA TRP A 10 9.34 3.97 -0.04
C TRP A 10 8.31 3.19 -0.89
N LEU A 11 7.81 2.08 -0.35
CA LEU A 11 6.77 1.30 -1.00
C LEU A 11 5.48 2.11 -1.12
N TYR A 12 5.18 2.92 -0.12
CA TYR A 12 4.03 3.84 -0.15
C TYR A 12 4.19 4.90 -1.24
N ASP A 13 5.40 5.43 -1.39
CA ASP A 13 5.69 6.41 -2.45
C ASP A 13 5.48 5.78 -3.84
N TRP A 14 5.92 4.54 -4.02
CA TRP A 14 5.67 3.80 -5.24
C TRP A 14 4.18 3.63 -5.52
N MET A 15 3.41 3.26 -4.50
CA MET A 15 1.97 3.11 -4.63
C MET A 15 1.31 4.42 -5.05
N GLN A 16 1.71 5.53 -4.46
CA GLN A 16 1.19 6.84 -4.81
C GLN A 16 1.51 7.22 -6.25
N ASP A 17 2.71 6.94 -6.73
CA ASP A 17 3.08 7.21 -8.12
C ASP A 17 2.25 6.38 -9.11
N GLN A 18 2.02 5.11 -8.78
CA GLN A 18 1.30 4.21 -9.68
C GLN A 18 -0.20 4.45 -9.68
N TRP A 19 -0.79 4.71 -8.53
CA TRP A 19 -2.24 4.77 -8.36
C TRP A 19 -2.66 6.04 -7.62
N LYS A 20 -2.16 7.16 -8.07
CA LYS A 20 -2.36 8.46 -7.42
C LYS A 20 -3.83 8.78 -7.19
N ASP A 21 -4.68 8.62 -8.20
CA ASP A 21 -6.08 8.99 -8.11
C ASP A 21 -6.85 8.06 -7.15
N GLU A 22 -6.57 6.76 -7.23
CA GLU A 22 -7.22 5.77 -6.37
C GLU A 22 -6.81 5.96 -4.91
N ILE A 23 -5.54 6.24 -4.66
CA ILE A 23 -5.05 6.51 -3.31
C ILE A 23 -5.61 7.83 -2.79
N HIS A 24 -5.72 8.84 -3.64
CA HIS A 24 -6.33 10.11 -3.26
C HIS A 24 -7.78 9.92 -2.81
N GLU A 25 -8.56 9.12 -3.52
CA GLU A 25 -9.93 8.80 -3.12
C GLU A 25 -10.01 8.07 -1.78
N ILE A 26 -9.03 7.25 -1.47
CA ILE A 26 -8.95 6.55 -0.19
C ILE A 26 -8.61 7.54 0.94
N LEU A 27 -7.66 8.44 0.70
CA LEU A 27 -7.19 9.40 1.70
C LEU A 27 -8.18 10.53 1.95
N VAL A 28 -8.87 10.97 0.90
CA VAL A 28 -9.83 12.08 0.95
C VAL A 28 -11.17 11.59 0.40
N PRO A 29 -11.90 10.77 1.17
CA PRO A 29 -13.20 10.26 0.71
C PRO A 29 -14.20 11.40 0.57
N ARG A 30 -15.12 11.24 -0.36
CA ARG A 30 -16.23 12.16 -0.54
C ARG A 30 -17.14 12.07 0.69
N GLY A 31 -17.23 13.14 1.45
CA GLY A 31 -18.02 13.20 2.66
C GLY A 31 -17.23 13.80 3.81
N SER A 32 -17.91 13.99 4.96
CA SER A 32 -17.34 14.66 6.12
C SER A 32 -16.56 13.74 7.05
N GLU A 33 -16.50 12.44 6.76
CA GLU A 33 -15.83 11.47 7.64
C GLU A 33 -14.37 11.29 7.25
N VAL A 34 -13.48 11.52 8.22
CA VAL A 34 -12.06 11.17 8.09
C VAL A 34 -11.96 9.68 8.35
N PRO A 35 -11.41 8.88 7.42
CA PRO A 35 -11.26 7.44 7.64
C PRO A 35 -10.33 7.19 8.82
N ARG A 36 -10.69 6.22 9.65
CA ARG A 36 -9.82 5.77 10.74
C ARG A 36 -8.57 5.11 10.13
N PRO A 37 -7.40 5.20 10.81
CA PRO A 37 -6.17 4.58 10.29
C PRO A 37 -6.34 3.11 9.89
N PHE A 38 -7.11 2.34 10.67
CA PHE A 38 -7.38 0.94 10.35
C PHE A 38 -8.16 0.79 9.03
N ALA A 39 -9.23 1.60 8.86
CA ALA A 39 -10.04 1.55 7.64
C ALA A 39 -9.22 1.96 6.41
N LEU A 40 -8.35 2.95 6.57
CA LEU A 40 -7.45 3.39 5.52
C LEU A 40 -6.52 2.25 5.08
N ARG A 41 -5.90 1.57 6.03
CA ARG A 41 -4.99 0.45 5.73
C ARG A 41 -5.72 -0.73 5.10
N ALA A 42 -6.93 -1.02 5.55
CA ALA A 42 -7.77 -2.05 4.94
C ALA A 42 -8.08 -1.73 3.48
N LYS A 43 -8.40 -0.48 3.17
CA LYS A 43 -8.67 -0.05 1.79
C LYS A 43 -7.42 -0.13 0.92
N LEU A 44 -6.26 0.24 1.44
CA LEU A 44 -4.99 0.10 0.72
C LEU A 44 -4.68 -1.37 0.42
N THR A 45 -4.95 -2.26 1.36
CA THR A 45 -4.78 -3.70 1.17
C THR A 45 -5.68 -4.21 0.05
N VAL A 46 -6.94 -3.79 0.03
CA VAL A 46 -7.87 -4.14 -1.05
C VAL A 46 -7.39 -3.62 -2.38
N LEU A 47 -6.88 -2.39 -2.43
CA LEU A 47 -6.33 -1.81 -3.65
C LEU A 47 -5.17 -2.63 -4.19
N LEU A 48 -4.21 -3.01 -3.34
CA LEU A 48 -3.07 -3.83 -3.73
C LEU A 48 -3.53 -5.17 -4.32
N ASN A 49 -4.47 -5.83 -3.66
CA ASN A 49 -5.00 -7.10 -4.15
C ASN A 49 -5.71 -6.94 -5.48
N SER A 50 -6.43 -5.82 -5.69
CA SER A 50 -7.11 -5.54 -6.95
C SER A 50 -6.14 -5.31 -8.12
N LYS A 51 -4.91 -4.92 -7.82
CA LYS A 51 -3.86 -4.71 -8.82
C LYS A 51 -3.01 -5.96 -9.07
N GLY A 52 -3.39 -7.09 -8.48
CA GLY A 52 -2.70 -8.37 -8.71
C GLY A 52 -1.60 -8.68 -7.71
N TYR A 53 -1.37 -7.85 -6.72
CA TYR A 53 -0.43 -8.11 -5.63
C TYR A 53 -1.14 -8.85 -4.51
N LYS A 54 -0.39 -9.71 -3.81
CA LYS A 54 -0.93 -10.39 -2.63
C LYS A 54 -0.58 -9.56 -1.40
N ALA A 55 -1.57 -8.95 -0.79
CA ALA A 55 -1.39 -8.12 0.38
C ALA A 55 -2.27 -8.60 1.52
N LYS A 56 -1.75 -8.47 2.74
CA LYS A 56 -2.46 -8.85 3.98
C LYS A 56 -2.30 -7.75 5.02
N LEU A 57 -3.33 -7.56 5.81
CA LEU A 57 -3.29 -6.67 6.97
C LEU A 57 -3.02 -7.53 8.21
N THR A 58 -1.95 -7.21 8.95
CA THR A 58 -1.58 -7.96 10.14
C THR A 58 -2.41 -7.53 11.36
N SER A 59 -2.29 -8.30 12.45
CA SER A 59 -2.95 -7.96 13.71
C SER A 59 -2.47 -6.62 14.29
N LYS A 60 -1.27 -6.18 13.90
CA LYS A 60 -0.72 -4.87 14.30
C LYS A 60 -1.05 -3.76 13.30
N HIS A 61 -1.97 -4.04 12.38
CA HIS A 61 -2.40 -3.11 11.34
C HIS A 61 -1.31 -2.74 10.32
N ASP A 62 -0.25 -3.52 10.23
CA ASP A 62 0.75 -3.36 9.18
C ASP A 62 0.29 -4.07 7.91
N ILE A 63 0.68 -3.55 6.76
CA ILE A 63 0.37 -4.15 5.47
C ILE A 63 1.59 -4.92 5.00
N ILE A 64 1.41 -6.21 4.75
CA ILE A 64 2.44 -7.08 4.22
C ILE A 64 2.12 -7.40 2.77
N VAL A 65 3.02 -7.04 1.87
CA VAL A 65 2.86 -7.25 0.43
C VAL A 65 3.83 -8.32 -0.03
N SER A 66 3.35 -9.26 -0.82
CA SER A 66 4.20 -10.27 -1.45
C SER A 66 4.69 -9.73 -2.80
N LEU A 67 5.99 -9.61 -2.95
CA LEU A 67 6.64 -9.19 -4.19
C LEU A 67 7.61 -10.26 -4.65
N LYS A 68 7.82 -10.33 -5.95
CA LYS A 68 8.92 -11.13 -6.51
C LYS A 68 10.23 -10.42 -6.20
N GLU A 69 11.30 -11.19 -5.99
CA GLU A 69 12.60 -10.62 -5.67
C GLU A 69 13.07 -9.60 -6.72
N GLU A 70 12.85 -9.89 -7.98
CA GLU A 70 13.19 -9.00 -9.09
C GLU A 70 12.44 -7.67 -9.01
N GLU A 71 11.14 -7.73 -8.71
CA GLU A 71 10.32 -6.54 -8.53
C GLU A 71 10.80 -5.70 -7.33
N PHE A 72 11.12 -6.38 -6.23
CA PHE A 72 11.62 -5.72 -5.03
C PHE A 72 12.92 -4.95 -5.30
N VAL A 73 13.88 -5.59 -5.95
CA VAL A 73 15.16 -4.96 -6.29
C VAL A 73 14.93 -3.75 -7.21
N PHE A 74 14.11 -3.92 -8.23
CA PHE A 74 13.80 -2.84 -9.17
C PHE A 74 13.17 -1.63 -8.49
N LEU A 75 12.18 -1.86 -7.64
CA LEU A 75 11.49 -0.80 -6.92
C LEU A 75 12.40 -0.12 -5.91
N LYS A 76 13.25 -0.89 -5.25
CA LYS A 76 14.20 -0.36 -4.27
C LYS A 76 15.21 0.58 -4.94
N LEU A 77 15.69 0.22 -6.13
CA LEU A 77 16.61 1.06 -6.89
C LEU A 77 15.95 2.38 -7.34
N LYS A 78 14.65 2.35 -7.58
CA LYS A 78 13.92 3.52 -8.08
C LYS A 78 13.44 4.45 -6.95
N TYR A 79 13.01 3.90 -5.81
CA TYR A 79 12.33 4.67 -4.75
C TYR A 79 13.10 4.73 -3.43
N PHE A 80 14.11 3.92 -3.25
CA PHE A 80 14.90 3.92 -2.01
C PHE A 80 15.99 5.04 -1.98
#